data_36fd8fb18cb1b1055a2faaee031d1082
#
_entry.id   36fd8fb18cb1b1055a2faaee031d1082
#
_cell.length_a   1.000
_cell.length_b   1.000
_cell.length_c   1.000
_cell.angle_alpha   90.00
_cell.angle_beta   90.00
_cell.angle_gamma   90.00
#
_symmetry.space_group_name_H-M   'P 1'
#
loop_
_entity.id
_entity.type
_entity.pdbx_description
1 polymer ?
#
loop_
_entity_poly.entity_id
_entity_poly.type
_entity_poly.pdbx_seq_one_letter_code
_entity_poly.pdbx_strand_id
1 'polypeptide(L)'
;VFMGLALIGVFMVYGTTRVSGIVDGQNEYWFGNLIPMWGVFTQPLGFVLFFTALIAETKRAPFDAPEGESEIVAGYFLEYSGMRWSAFMLAEYVALVGVASLITTLFFGGYHVPWLHLWESAPQWIVTILQVIKFSIFTLFFCWFQIQLRWTVPKFRFDQTMALGWKKLLPLSLANVFVTAFVILAF
;
A
#
# COMPACT_ATOMS: atom_id res chain seq x y z
N VAL A 1 13.05 -5.79 3.85
CA VAL A 1 13.65 -6.36 2.62
C VAL A 1 12.57 -6.70 1.59
N PHE A 2 11.59 -7.57 1.87
CA PHE A 2 10.57 -7.97 0.90
C PHE A 2 9.65 -6.82 0.44
N MET A 3 9.42 -5.80 1.26
CA MET A 3 8.73 -4.57 0.86
C MET A 3 9.48 -3.84 -0.27
N GLY A 4 10.79 -3.66 -0.12
CA GLY A 4 11.62 -3.06 -1.17
C GLY A 4 11.64 -3.87 -2.46
N LEU A 5 11.69 -5.20 -2.36
CA LEU A 5 11.60 -6.09 -3.54
C LEU A 5 10.24 -5.96 -4.26
N ALA A 6 9.15 -5.82 -3.52
CA ALA A 6 7.83 -5.59 -4.13
C ALA A 6 7.77 -4.26 -4.89
N LEU A 7 8.41 -3.20 -4.36
CA LEU A 7 8.52 -1.90 -5.04
C LEU A 7 9.38 -1.96 -6.30
N ILE A 8 10.45 -2.75 -6.31
CA ILE A 8 11.29 -2.93 -7.51
C ILE A 8 10.43 -3.41 -8.68
N GLY A 9 9.50 -4.36 -8.45
CA GLY A 9 8.58 -4.80 -9.50
C GLY A 9 7.75 -3.64 -10.09
N VAL A 10 7.25 -2.74 -9.25
CA VAL A 10 6.52 -1.53 -9.69
C VAL A 10 7.44 -0.59 -10.49
N PHE A 11 8.64 -0.32 -9.97
CA PHE A 11 9.60 0.56 -10.65
C PHE A 11 10.04 0.01 -12.01
N MET A 12 10.16 -1.29 -12.15
CA MET A 12 10.50 -1.93 -13.44
C MET A 12 9.39 -1.76 -14.47
N VAL A 13 8.12 -1.91 -14.06
CA VAL A 13 6.98 -1.76 -14.97
C VAL A 13 6.86 -0.33 -15.51
N TYR A 14 7.03 0.68 -14.64
CA TYR A 14 6.86 2.09 -15.04
C TYR A 14 8.18 2.77 -15.45
N GLY A 15 9.31 2.09 -15.36
CA GLY A 15 10.64 2.62 -15.77
C GLY A 15 11.12 3.83 -14.96
N THR A 16 10.52 4.14 -13.83
CA THR A 16 10.83 5.30 -13.01
C THR A 16 10.71 5.02 -11.52
N THR A 17 11.54 5.68 -10.73
CA THR A 17 11.48 5.67 -9.26
C THR A 17 10.75 6.90 -8.70
N ARG A 18 10.42 7.88 -9.54
CA ARG A 18 9.68 9.07 -9.12
C ARG A 18 8.19 8.74 -8.97
N VAL A 19 7.63 9.07 -7.82
CA VAL A 19 6.21 8.81 -7.53
C VAL A 19 5.28 9.47 -8.55
N SER A 20 5.56 10.70 -8.96
CA SER A 20 4.79 11.39 -10.02
C SER A 20 4.84 10.62 -11.35
N GLY A 21 6.02 10.15 -11.76
CA GLY A 21 6.17 9.38 -13.00
C GLY A 21 5.43 8.04 -12.96
N ILE A 22 5.37 7.38 -11.80
CA ILE A 22 4.57 6.16 -11.62
C ILE A 22 3.08 6.47 -11.78
N VAL A 23 2.62 7.56 -11.19
CA VAL A 23 1.21 7.99 -11.31
C VAL A 23 0.87 8.35 -12.76
N ASP A 24 1.76 9.05 -13.46
CA ASP A 24 1.58 9.39 -14.88
C ASP A 24 1.56 8.14 -15.77
N GLY A 25 2.46 7.17 -15.53
CA GLY A 25 2.45 5.88 -16.23
C GLY A 25 1.18 5.06 -15.98
N GLN A 26 0.55 5.19 -14.82
CA GLN A 26 -0.73 4.53 -14.51
C GLN A 26 -1.92 5.17 -15.24
N ASN A 27 -1.76 6.35 -15.85
CA ASN A 27 -2.80 7.00 -16.64
C ASN A 27 -2.89 6.46 -18.08
N GLU A 28 -1.98 5.59 -18.49
CA GLU A 28 -2.10 4.87 -19.75
C GLU A 28 -3.20 3.81 -19.66
N TYR A 29 -3.73 3.39 -20.83
CA TYR A 29 -4.86 2.47 -20.91
C TYR A 29 -4.53 1.25 -21.74
N TRP A 30 -5.05 0.10 -21.32
CA TRP A 30 -5.06 -1.14 -22.11
C TRP A 30 -6.39 -1.30 -22.85
N PHE A 31 -6.38 -2.13 -23.91
CA PHE A 31 -7.56 -2.56 -24.67
C PHE A 31 -8.47 -1.39 -25.16
N GLY A 32 -7.87 -0.42 -25.84
CA GLY A 32 -8.67 0.65 -26.47
C GLY A 32 -9.35 1.60 -25.48
N ASN A 33 -8.64 2.03 -24.43
CA ASN A 33 -9.12 2.97 -23.42
C ASN A 33 -10.15 2.42 -22.41
N LEU A 34 -10.28 1.08 -22.28
CA LEU A 34 -11.23 0.48 -21.34
C LEU A 34 -10.68 0.34 -19.93
N ILE A 35 -9.42 -0.13 -19.78
CA ILE A 35 -8.82 -0.45 -18.47
C ILE A 35 -7.58 0.40 -18.25
N PRO A 36 -7.53 1.23 -17.19
CA PRO A 36 -6.32 1.98 -16.85
C PRO A 36 -5.20 1.03 -16.40
N MET A 37 -3.96 1.36 -16.73
CA MET A 37 -2.77 0.60 -16.34
C MET A 37 -2.42 0.78 -14.86
N TRP A 38 -3.38 0.56 -13.96
CA TRP A 38 -3.12 0.65 -12.53
C TRP A 38 -2.16 -0.44 -12.05
N GLY A 39 -1.32 -0.08 -11.08
CA GLY A 39 -0.36 -1.01 -10.48
C GLY A 39 -0.98 -2.30 -9.92
N VAL A 40 -2.23 -2.26 -9.49
CA VAL A 40 -2.95 -3.45 -9.03
C VAL A 40 -3.19 -4.49 -10.14
N PHE A 41 -3.34 -4.06 -11.40
CA PHE A 41 -3.53 -4.96 -12.53
C PHE A 41 -2.20 -5.40 -13.14
N THR A 42 -1.20 -4.51 -13.19
CA THR A 42 0.11 -4.82 -13.74
C THR A 42 0.96 -5.66 -12.78
N GLN A 43 0.77 -5.47 -11.46
CA GLN A 43 1.56 -6.08 -10.39
C GLN A 43 0.67 -6.57 -9.23
N PRO A 44 -0.29 -7.50 -9.45
CA PRO A 44 -1.20 -7.95 -8.40
C PRO A 44 -0.46 -8.63 -7.24
N LEU A 45 0.56 -9.44 -7.53
CA LEU A 45 1.39 -10.07 -6.51
C LEU A 45 2.20 -9.02 -5.74
N GLY A 46 2.78 -8.06 -6.44
CA GLY A 46 3.49 -6.93 -5.84
C GLY A 46 2.61 -6.12 -4.89
N PHE A 47 1.36 -5.89 -5.26
CA PHE A 47 0.37 -5.22 -4.40
C PHE A 47 0.14 -5.98 -3.08
N VAL A 48 -0.14 -7.29 -3.14
CA VAL A 48 -0.39 -8.11 -1.94
C VAL A 48 0.84 -8.16 -1.03
N LEU A 49 2.03 -8.33 -1.61
CA LEU A 49 3.29 -8.35 -0.88
C LEU A 49 3.59 -7.00 -0.21
N PHE A 50 3.41 -5.91 -0.95
CA PHE A 50 3.65 -4.57 -0.46
C PHE A 50 2.64 -4.18 0.64
N PHE A 51 1.37 -4.49 0.46
CA PHE A 51 0.33 -4.25 1.44
C PHE A 51 0.59 -5.01 2.75
N THR A 52 0.92 -6.30 2.65
CA THR A 52 1.28 -7.12 3.82
C THR A 52 2.52 -6.57 4.54
N ALA A 53 3.51 -6.11 3.78
CA ALA A 53 4.71 -5.51 4.32
C ALA A 53 4.44 -4.22 5.10
N LEU A 54 3.57 -3.36 4.56
CA LEU A 54 3.20 -2.10 5.21
C LEU A 54 2.43 -2.31 6.50
N ILE A 55 1.52 -3.30 6.57
CA ILE A 55 0.83 -3.66 7.81
C ILE A 55 1.84 -4.16 8.86
N ALA A 56 2.83 -4.96 8.44
CA ALA A 56 3.87 -5.44 9.34
C ALA A 56 4.78 -4.30 9.84
N GLU A 57 5.08 -3.31 8.99
CA GLU A 57 5.90 -2.14 9.33
C GLU A 57 5.18 -1.22 10.33
N THR A 58 3.87 -1.04 10.17
CA THR A 58 3.07 -0.23 11.08
C THR A 58 2.75 -0.93 12.40
N LYS A 59 3.28 -2.15 12.60
CA LYS A 59 3.09 -2.97 13.82
C LYS A 59 1.63 -3.19 14.20
N ARG A 60 0.72 -3.11 13.27
CA ARG A 60 -0.70 -3.36 13.51
C ARG A 60 -1.05 -4.84 13.48
N ALA A 61 -2.12 -5.21 14.17
CA ALA A 61 -2.63 -6.56 14.09
C ALA A 61 -2.87 -6.94 12.60
N PRO A 62 -2.42 -8.14 12.18
CA PRO A 62 -2.01 -9.30 12.97
C PRO A 62 -0.53 -9.32 13.44
N PHE A 63 0.29 -8.32 13.10
CA PHE A 63 1.75 -8.28 13.39
C PHE A 63 2.10 -7.45 14.64
N ASP A 64 1.17 -7.28 15.56
CA ASP A 64 1.24 -6.47 16.78
C ASP A 64 1.96 -7.20 17.94
N ALA A 65 3.07 -7.89 17.68
CA ALA A 65 3.80 -8.60 18.70
C ALA A 65 4.54 -7.68 19.71
N PRO A 66 5.10 -6.51 19.31
CA PRO A 66 5.81 -5.62 20.23
C PRO A 66 4.89 -4.76 21.13
N GLU A 67 3.67 -4.50 20.72
CA GLU A 67 2.77 -3.56 21.39
C GLU A 67 1.90 -4.23 22.44
N GLY A 68 1.46 -5.47 22.20
CA GLY A 68 0.78 -6.30 23.19
C GLY A 68 -0.47 -5.69 23.81
N GLU A 69 -1.17 -4.74 23.15
CA GLU A 69 -2.32 -4.01 23.70
C GLU A 69 -3.44 -4.92 24.26
N SER A 70 -3.58 -6.12 23.72
CA SER A 70 -4.58 -7.10 24.15
C SER A 70 -4.05 -8.09 25.19
N GLU A 71 -2.81 -7.92 25.66
CA GLU A 71 -2.16 -8.80 26.64
C GLU A 71 -2.18 -8.17 28.05
N ILE A 72 -1.83 -8.95 29.07
CA ILE A 72 -1.85 -8.50 30.47
C ILE A 72 -0.87 -7.34 30.71
N VAL A 73 0.23 -7.29 29.92
CA VAL A 73 1.25 -6.24 29.96
C VAL A 73 1.31 -5.56 28.60
N ALA A 74 1.12 -4.25 28.56
CA ALA A 74 1.00 -3.44 27.35
C ALA A 74 2.34 -3.20 26.59
N GLY A 75 3.28 -4.12 26.62
CA GLY A 75 4.56 -4.02 25.93
C GLY A 75 5.36 -2.79 26.34
N TYR A 76 5.95 -2.08 25.37
CA TYR A 76 6.79 -0.90 25.64
C TYR A 76 6.01 0.37 26.03
N PHE A 77 4.69 0.36 25.92
CA PHE A 77 3.82 1.49 26.33
C PHE A 77 3.62 1.58 27.85
N LEU A 78 3.98 0.55 28.61
CA LEU A 78 3.69 0.44 30.03
C LEU A 78 4.25 1.61 30.86
N GLU A 79 5.42 2.12 30.49
CA GLU A 79 6.12 3.19 31.21
C GLU A 79 5.65 4.60 30.84
N TYR A 80 4.84 4.73 29.77
CA TYR A 80 4.41 6.03 29.24
C TYR A 80 2.99 6.36 29.66
N SER A 81 2.80 7.60 30.12
CA SER A 81 1.48 8.14 30.49
C SER A 81 1.26 9.56 29.95
N GLY A 82 0.03 10.02 29.94
CA GLY A 82 -0.34 11.37 29.54
C GLY A 82 0.05 11.68 28.08
N MET A 83 0.68 12.84 27.87
CA MET A 83 1.04 13.35 26.53
C MET A 83 2.00 12.45 25.76
N ARG A 84 2.91 11.75 26.45
CA ARG A 84 3.87 10.84 25.81
C ARG A 84 3.17 9.61 25.20
N TRP A 85 2.25 9.02 25.94
CA TRP A 85 1.42 7.93 25.43
C TRP A 85 0.55 8.38 24.25
N SER A 86 -0.05 9.56 24.36
CA SER A 86 -0.87 10.15 23.28
C SER A 86 -0.06 10.37 22.00
N ALA A 87 1.21 10.77 22.10
CA ALA A 87 2.08 10.93 20.94
C ALA A 87 2.33 9.62 20.18
N PHE A 88 2.47 8.48 20.88
CA PHE A 88 2.58 7.17 20.22
C PHE A 88 1.28 6.79 19.48
N MET A 89 0.13 6.99 20.11
CA MET A 89 -1.17 6.74 19.47
C MET A 89 -1.36 7.61 18.23
N LEU A 90 -1.02 8.90 18.31
CA LEU A 90 -1.09 9.80 17.16
C LEU A 90 -0.19 9.33 16.01
N ALA A 91 1.04 8.91 16.32
CA ALA A 91 1.98 8.38 15.32
C ALA A 91 1.42 7.15 14.59
N GLU A 92 0.75 6.26 15.31
CA GLU A 92 0.10 5.07 14.72
C GLU A 92 -1.01 5.46 13.72
N TYR A 93 -1.87 6.42 14.06
CA TYR A 93 -2.92 6.88 13.15
C TYR A 93 -2.35 7.65 11.94
N VAL A 94 -1.32 8.45 12.13
CA VAL A 94 -0.60 9.11 11.02
C VAL A 94 0.01 8.06 10.07
N ALA A 95 0.63 7.02 10.61
CA ALA A 95 1.17 5.92 9.81
C ALA A 95 0.08 5.19 9.02
N LEU A 96 -1.11 4.95 9.61
CA LEU A 96 -2.25 4.34 8.94
C LEU A 96 -2.67 5.12 7.69
N VAL A 97 -2.83 6.44 7.82
CA VAL A 97 -3.17 7.32 6.69
C VAL A 97 -2.04 7.35 5.66
N GLY A 98 -0.78 7.39 6.13
CA GLY A 98 0.40 7.35 5.27
C GLY A 98 0.46 6.07 4.42
N VAL A 99 0.25 4.90 5.02
CA VAL A 99 0.18 3.61 4.32
C VAL A 99 -0.95 3.60 3.29
N ALA A 100 -2.14 4.04 3.67
CA ALA A 100 -3.29 4.09 2.78
C ALA A 100 -3.03 5.00 1.56
N SER A 101 -2.42 6.16 1.77
CA SER A 101 -2.07 7.10 0.69
C SER A 101 -0.98 6.55 -0.24
N LEU A 102 0.04 5.88 0.30
CA LEU A 102 1.07 5.22 -0.51
C LEU A 102 0.50 4.11 -1.41
N ILE A 103 -0.37 3.27 -0.86
CA ILE A 103 -1.04 2.22 -1.64
C ILE A 103 -1.88 2.82 -2.76
N THR A 104 -2.67 3.84 -2.46
CA THR A 104 -3.49 4.55 -3.44
C THR A 104 -2.62 5.14 -4.57
N THR A 105 -1.48 5.72 -4.22
CA THR A 105 -0.58 6.35 -5.19
C THR A 105 0.12 5.34 -6.08
N LEU A 106 0.64 4.25 -5.50
CA LEU A 106 1.48 3.29 -6.22
C LEU A 106 0.69 2.25 -7.01
N PHE A 107 -0.54 1.93 -6.60
CA PHE A 107 -1.31 0.84 -7.20
C PHE A 107 -2.66 1.22 -7.78
N PHE A 108 -3.21 2.39 -7.43
CA PHE A 108 -4.55 2.83 -7.86
C PHE A 108 -4.55 4.16 -8.62
N GLY A 109 -3.45 4.49 -9.29
CA GLY A 109 -3.35 5.67 -10.15
C GLY A 109 -3.32 7.01 -9.40
N GLY A 110 -3.04 7.01 -8.08
CA GLY A 110 -2.91 8.22 -7.29
C GLY A 110 -4.10 9.17 -7.45
N TYR A 111 -3.83 10.38 -7.93
CA TYR A 111 -4.83 11.44 -8.15
C TYR A 111 -5.51 11.36 -9.52
N HIS A 112 -4.98 10.61 -10.50
CA HIS A 112 -5.59 10.52 -11.82
C HIS A 112 -6.95 9.82 -11.78
N VAL A 113 -7.99 10.50 -12.29
CA VAL A 113 -9.33 9.95 -12.39
C VAL A 113 -9.44 9.18 -13.71
N PRO A 114 -9.80 7.88 -13.69
CA PRO A 114 -9.99 7.12 -14.91
C PRO A 114 -11.09 7.73 -15.77
N TRP A 115 -10.93 7.63 -17.09
CA TRP A 115 -11.85 8.14 -18.12
C TRP A 115 -12.10 9.66 -18.10
N LEU A 116 -11.28 10.45 -17.39
CA LEU A 116 -11.41 11.91 -17.36
C LEU A 116 -11.15 12.54 -18.75
N HIS A 117 -10.36 11.86 -19.61
CA HIS A 117 -10.15 12.27 -21.00
C HIS A 117 -11.44 12.36 -21.83
N LEU A 118 -12.54 11.71 -21.40
CA LEU A 118 -13.84 11.85 -22.03
C LEU A 118 -14.52 13.21 -21.73
N TRP A 119 -13.98 13.97 -20.78
CA TRP A 119 -14.50 15.26 -20.34
C TRP A 119 -13.51 16.40 -20.62
N GLU A 120 -12.96 16.42 -21.83
CA GLU A 120 -11.97 17.44 -22.27
C GLU A 120 -12.44 18.90 -22.12
N SER A 121 -13.77 19.12 -22.13
CA SER A 121 -14.39 20.45 -21.98
C SER A 121 -14.56 20.90 -20.52
N ALA A 122 -14.17 20.10 -19.52
CA ALA A 122 -14.37 20.45 -18.12
C ALA A 122 -13.37 21.54 -17.68
N PRO A 123 -13.82 22.57 -16.95
CA PRO A 123 -12.92 23.59 -16.42
C PRO A 123 -11.93 22.98 -15.39
N GLN A 124 -10.71 23.49 -15.40
CA GLN A 124 -9.58 22.94 -14.63
C GLN A 124 -9.89 22.76 -13.13
N TRP A 125 -10.67 23.65 -12.53
CA TRP A 125 -11.02 23.54 -11.12
C TRP A 125 -11.91 22.32 -10.80
N ILE A 126 -12.80 21.94 -11.71
CA ILE A 126 -13.64 20.72 -11.56
C ILE A 126 -12.75 19.48 -11.62
N VAL A 127 -11.82 19.44 -12.57
CA VAL A 127 -10.84 18.35 -12.70
C VAL A 127 -10.05 18.17 -11.39
N THR A 128 -9.53 19.26 -10.85
CA THR A 128 -8.77 19.23 -9.58
C THR A 128 -9.61 18.72 -8.41
N ILE A 129 -10.86 19.17 -8.30
CA ILE A 129 -11.78 18.69 -7.25
C ILE A 129 -12.02 17.18 -7.39
N LEU A 130 -12.28 16.68 -8.59
CA LEU A 130 -12.49 15.26 -8.84
C LEU A 130 -11.26 14.42 -8.49
N GLN A 131 -10.06 14.90 -8.80
CA GLN A 131 -8.80 14.26 -8.45
C GLN A 131 -8.63 14.14 -6.92
N VAL A 132 -8.92 15.20 -6.18
CA VAL A 132 -8.85 15.20 -4.71
C VAL A 132 -9.90 14.26 -4.12
N ILE A 133 -11.12 14.29 -4.63
CA ILE A 133 -12.21 13.41 -4.18
C ILE A 133 -11.83 11.94 -4.41
N LYS A 134 -11.37 11.59 -5.62
CA LYS A 134 -10.93 10.22 -5.95
C LYS A 134 -9.84 9.74 -5.02
N PHE A 135 -8.79 10.53 -4.85
CA PHE A 135 -7.68 10.18 -3.95
C PHE A 135 -8.16 9.98 -2.50
N SER A 136 -9.03 10.88 -2.01
CA SER A 136 -9.58 10.79 -0.65
C SER A 136 -10.44 9.54 -0.45
N ILE A 137 -11.29 9.20 -1.42
CA ILE A 137 -12.15 8.01 -1.35
C ILE A 137 -11.30 6.74 -1.25
N PHE A 138 -10.28 6.58 -2.11
CA PHE A 138 -9.41 5.40 -2.06
C PHE A 138 -8.58 5.34 -0.78
N THR A 139 -8.06 6.47 -0.32
CA THR A 139 -7.32 6.53 0.96
C THR A 139 -8.22 6.16 2.14
N LEU A 140 -9.44 6.68 2.21
CA LEU A 140 -10.42 6.33 3.25
C LEU A 140 -10.82 4.85 3.16
N PHE A 141 -10.99 4.30 1.96
CA PHE A 141 -11.25 2.88 1.77
C PHE A 141 -10.14 2.02 2.34
N PHE A 142 -8.86 2.34 2.06
CA PHE A 142 -7.74 1.59 2.62
C PHE A 142 -7.56 1.79 4.13
N CYS A 143 -7.86 2.97 4.67
CA CYS A 143 -7.92 3.17 6.12
C CYS A 143 -8.98 2.26 6.76
N TRP A 144 -10.18 2.24 6.21
CA TRP A 144 -11.25 1.36 6.67
C TRP A 144 -10.86 -0.12 6.55
N PHE A 145 -10.26 -0.52 5.42
CA PHE A 145 -9.82 -1.89 5.19
C PHE A 145 -8.75 -2.36 6.19
N GLN A 146 -7.79 -1.50 6.53
CA GLN A 146 -6.80 -1.78 7.59
C GLN A 146 -7.44 -1.97 8.97
N ILE A 147 -8.47 -1.17 9.28
CA ILE A 147 -9.24 -1.33 10.53
C ILE A 147 -10.00 -2.65 10.53
N GLN A 148 -10.62 -3.05 9.40
CA GLN A 148 -11.31 -4.33 9.28
C GLN A 148 -10.35 -5.53 9.47
N LEU A 149 -9.14 -5.45 8.91
CA LEU A 149 -8.13 -6.49 9.12
C LEU A 149 -7.76 -6.66 10.60
N ARG A 150 -7.65 -5.56 11.35
CA ARG A 150 -7.40 -5.60 12.80
C ARG A 150 -8.49 -6.37 13.56
N TRP A 151 -9.75 -6.27 13.12
CA TRP A 151 -10.89 -6.90 13.79
C TRP A 151 -11.15 -8.35 13.38
N THR A 152 -10.72 -8.74 12.19
CA THR A 152 -11.05 -10.06 11.61
C THR A 152 -9.91 -11.07 11.72
N VAL A 153 -8.65 -10.63 11.66
CA VAL A 153 -7.50 -11.54 11.62
C VAL A 153 -6.94 -11.75 13.03
N PRO A 154 -6.77 -13.01 13.47
CA PRO A 154 -6.16 -13.30 14.77
C PRO A 154 -4.69 -12.90 14.78
N LYS A 155 -4.15 -12.54 15.97
CA LYS A 155 -2.73 -12.25 16.15
C LYS A 155 -1.85 -13.44 15.78
N PHE A 156 -0.75 -13.16 15.09
CA PHE A 156 0.30 -14.14 14.84
C PHE A 156 1.27 -14.20 16.01
N ARG A 157 1.75 -15.41 16.31
CA ARG A 157 2.89 -15.58 17.20
C ARG A 157 4.17 -15.10 16.52
N PHE A 158 5.16 -14.69 17.30
CA PHE A 158 6.43 -14.16 16.79
C PHE A 158 7.13 -15.13 15.81
N ASP A 159 7.19 -16.42 16.15
CA ASP A 159 7.74 -17.47 15.29
C ASP A 159 7.00 -17.60 13.94
N GLN A 160 5.67 -17.48 13.95
CA GLN A 160 4.85 -17.51 12.73
C GLN A 160 5.11 -16.29 11.84
N THR A 161 5.23 -15.10 12.42
CA THR A 161 5.56 -13.86 11.70
C THR A 161 6.93 -13.95 11.05
N MET A 162 7.94 -14.44 11.78
CA MET A 162 9.28 -14.65 11.24
C MET A 162 9.31 -15.71 10.14
N ALA A 163 8.59 -16.83 10.32
CA ALA A 163 8.49 -17.86 9.30
C ALA A 163 7.75 -17.35 8.05
N LEU A 164 6.71 -16.54 8.20
CA LEU A 164 5.99 -15.92 7.09
C LEU A 164 6.92 -15.00 6.29
N GLY A 165 7.64 -14.10 6.96
CA GLY A 165 8.54 -13.15 6.31
C GLY A 165 9.67 -13.82 5.53
N TRP A 166 10.42 -14.70 6.20
CA TRP A 166 11.61 -15.31 5.62
C TRP A 166 11.34 -16.47 4.67
N LYS A 167 10.39 -17.35 5.01
CA LYS A 167 10.13 -18.58 4.24
C LYS A 167 9.12 -18.41 3.11
N LYS A 168 8.24 -17.40 3.20
CA LYS A 168 7.17 -17.19 2.20
C LYS A 168 7.29 -15.86 1.48
N LEU A 169 7.25 -14.72 2.20
CA LEU A 169 7.19 -13.41 1.56
C LEU A 169 8.48 -13.03 0.83
N LEU A 170 9.64 -13.36 1.37
CA LEU A 170 10.91 -13.04 0.74
C LEU A 170 11.14 -13.85 -0.55
N PRO A 171 11.00 -15.19 -0.60
CA PRO A 171 11.11 -15.92 -1.86
C PRO A 171 10.07 -15.51 -2.89
N LEU A 172 8.83 -15.21 -2.44
CA LEU A 172 7.75 -14.80 -3.33
C LEU A 172 8.01 -13.41 -3.93
N SER A 173 8.57 -12.48 -3.16
CA SER A 173 8.95 -11.16 -3.67
C SER A 173 10.13 -11.23 -4.66
N LEU A 174 11.10 -12.10 -4.42
CA LEU A 174 12.16 -12.38 -5.38
C LEU A 174 11.60 -12.98 -6.68
N ALA A 175 10.74 -13.98 -6.57
CA ALA A 175 10.08 -14.57 -7.73
C ALA A 175 9.29 -13.53 -8.54
N ASN A 176 8.58 -12.61 -7.85
CA ASN A 176 7.87 -11.52 -8.51
C ASN A 176 8.80 -10.62 -9.34
N VAL A 177 9.97 -10.26 -8.81
CA VAL A 177 10.96 -9.46 -9.55
C VAL A 177 11.44 -10.19 -10.81
N PHE A 178 11.78 -11.49 -10.71
CA PHE A 178 12.21 -12.28 -11.87
C PHE A 178 11.11 -12.45 -12.93
N VAL A 179 9.88 -12.72 -12.50
CA VAL A 179 8.74 -12.82 -13.42
C VAL A 179 8.49 -11.49 -14.12
N THR A 180 8.52 -10.39 -13.39
CA THR A 180 8.36 -9.04 -13.97
C THR A 180 9.47 -8.72 -14.98
N ALA A 181 10.74 -9.04 -14.64
CA ALA A 181 11.85 -8.84 -15.55
C ALA A 181 11.68 -9.67 -16.84
N PHE A 182 11.26 -10.92 -16.70
CA PHE A 182 11.03 -11.80 -17.85
C PHE A 182 9.89 -11.29 -18.74
N VAL A 183 8.78 -10.86 -18.15
CA VAL A 183 7.64 -10.29 -18.89
C VAL A 183 8.05 -9.04 -19.66
N ILE A 184 8.78 -8.10 -19.03
CA ILE A 184 9.23 -6.85 -19.70
C ILE A 184 10.23 -7.15 -20.85
N LEU A 185 11.03 -8.21 -20.72
CA LEU A 185 11.97 -8.59 -21.79
C LEU A 185 11.29 -9.35 -22.95
N ALA A 186 10.14 -9.99 -22.69
CA ALA A 186 9.41 -10.77 -23.69
C ALA A 186 8.41 -9.93 -24.50
N PHE A 187 7.99 -8.78 -23.99
CA PHE A 187 7.03 -7.86 -24.59
C PHE A 187 7.60 -6.44 -24.73
#